data_cd2b97fb4ba51331285b0371d00ad568
#
_entry.id   cd2b97fb4ba51331285b0371d00ad568
#
_cell.length_a   1.000
_cell.length_b   1.000
_cell.length_c   1.000
_cell.angle_alpha   90.00
_cell.angle_beta   90.00
_cell.angle_gamma   90.00
#
_symmetry.space_group_name_H-M   'P 1'
#
loop_
_entity.id
_entity.type
_entity.pdbx_description
1 polymer ?
#
loop_
_entity_poly.entity_id
_entity_poly.type
_entity_poly.pdbx_seq_one_letter_code
_entity_poly.pdbx_strand_id
1 'polypeptide(L)'
;MQFDTDWVRSQFPAFNEPTLQGQAFFENAGGSYTCAPVIERLTRYYHSRKVQPYGAYPASQAAGAEMDEARTGLARHLGVDTDEVSFGPSTTANTYVLAQAFRQFMKVGEAIVVTEQDHEANSGPWRRLAEDGIEIREWKIDPTTGHLDPADLDKLLDERVRLVCFPHCSNVVGEINPVTEITAAAHAAGAFVCVDGVSYAPHGLPDVGAIGPDIYLFSAYKTYGPHQGIMVIRRALGEALPNQAHWFNADTLYKRFTPAGPDHAQVAACAGMVDYLDALAAHHGKDAKEASALMRDQEVHLLQPLLDALSNRNRVRLLGPSDAASRAPTVSVVLDRPGFEVAQKLSEHGIMAGGGHFYAIRALKAMGVDPDHGVLRLSFTHYTSQTEIDQLLAALDAVL
;
A
#
# COMPACT_ATOMS: atom_id res chain seq x y z
N MET A 1 -21.20 8.88 15.95
CA MET A 1 -21.47 9.82 14.83
C MET A 1 -21.29 8.99 13.58
N GLN A 2 -22.19 9.10 12.62
CA GLN A 2 -22.11 8.37 11.35
C GLN A 2 -21.00 8.98 10.49
N PHE A 3 -20.32 8.19 9.65
CA PHE A 3 -19.31 8.66 8.71
C PHE A 3 -19.93 9.60 7.67
N ASP A 4 -19.37 10.79 7.51
CA ASP A 4 -19.88 11.81 6.58
C ASP A 4 -19.23 11.66 5.21
N THR A 5 -19.78 10.76 4.40
CA THR A 5 -19.28 10.47 3.05
C THR A 5 -19.35 11.69 2.13
N ASP A 6 -20.36 12.57 2.27
CA ASP A 6 -20.51 13.74 1.42
C ASP A 6 -19.40 14.76 1.70
N TRP A 7 -19.08 15.02 2.96
CA TRP A 7 -17.94 15.86 3.33
C TRP A 7 -16.63 15.26 2.82
N VAL A 8 -16.42 13.95 3.01
CA VAL A 8 -15.22 13.26 2.51
C VAL A 8 -15.09 13.43 1.00
N ARG A 9 -16.13 13.18 0.23
CA ARG A 9 -16.12 13.33 -1.24
C ARG A 9 -15.82 14.76 -1.68
N SER A 10 -16.27 15.76 -0.92
CA SER A 10 -15.96 17.17 -1.18
C SER A 10 -14.46 17.49 -1.11
N GLN A 11 -13.66 16.66 -0.44
CA GLN A 11 -12.21 16.82 -0.32
C GLN A 11 -11.46 16.25 -1.56
N PHE A 12 -12.16 15.59 -2.47
CA PHE A 12 -11.58 14.96 -3.67
C PHE A 12 -12.15 15.60 -4.94
N PRO A 13 -11.40 16.49 -5.62
CA PRO A 13 -11.87 17.20 -6.81
C PRO A 13 -12.39 16.32 -7.94
N ALA A 14 -11.92 15.08 -8.03
CA ALA A 14 -12.38 14.10 -9.02
C ALA A 14 -13.89 13.86 -8.99
N PHE A 15 -14.54 13.95 -7.83
CA PHE A 15 -15.99 13.79 -7.72
C PHE A 15 -16.79 14.98 -8.31
N ASN A 16 -16.13 16.11 -8.55
CA ASN A 16 -16.72 17.28 -9.20
C ASN A 16 -16.27 17.42 -10.68
N GLU A 17 -15.43 16.51 -11.18
CA GLU A 17 -14.94 16.53 -12.56
C GLU A 17 -16.05 16.09 -13.53
N PRO A 18 -16.47 16.95 -14.49
CA PRO A 18 -17.59 16.63 -15.38
C PRO A 18 -17.40 15.34 -16.20
N THR A 19 -16.18 15.02 -16.58
CA THR A 19 -15.86 13.82 -17.38
C THR A 19 -15.98 12.51 -16.60
N LEU A 20 -16.03 12.58 -15.26
CA LEU A 20 -16.16 11.43 -14.36
C LEU A 20 -17.58 11.26 -13.81
N GLN A 21 -18.52 12.16 -14.15
CA GLN A 21 -19.89 12.06 -13.65
C GLN A 21 -20.60 10.81 -14.17
N GLY A 22 -21.32 10.14 -13.27
CA GLY A 22 -22.03 8.88 -13.56
C GLY A 22 -21.12 7.64 -13.59
N GLN A 23 -19.82 7.81 -13.31
CA GLN A 23 -18.88 6.70 -13.22
C GLN A 23 -18.56 6.40 -11.74
N ALA A 24 -18.65 5.12 -11.35
CA ALA A 24 -18.30 4.63 -10.02
C ALA A 24 -16.88 4.02 -10.03
N PHE A 25 -16.03 4.46 -9.11
CA PHE A 25 -14.61 4.12 -9.09
C PHE A 25 -14.30 2.91 -8.21
N PHE A 26 -13.99 1.77 -8.86
CA PHE A 26 -13.65 0.50 -8.20
C PHE A 26 -12.26 -0.03 -8.60
N GLU A 27 -11.30 0.85 -8.92
CA GLU A 27 -9.91 0.49 -9.24
C GLU A 27 -8.91 1.13 -8.28
N ASN A 28 -9.32 1.38 -7.03
CA ASN A 28 -8.50 2.08 -6.03
C ASN A 28 -7.18 1.35 -5.71
N ALA A 29 -7.14 0.02 -5.77
CA ALA A 29 -5.90 -0.75 -5.58
C ALA A 29 -4.87 -0.51 -6.71
N GLY A 30 -5.26 0.08 -7.83
CA GLY A 30 -4.39 0.59 -8.90
C GLY A 30 -3.87 2.01 -8.63
N GLY A 31 -4.68 2.84 -7.98
CA GLY A 31 -4.38 4.22 -7.59
C GLY A 31 -5.62 4.91 -7.05
N SER A 32 -5.50 5.77 -6.05
CA SER A 32 -6.62 6.51 -5.48
C SER A 32 -6.84 7.85 -6.20
N TYR A 33 -8.02 8.41 -6.07
CA TYR A 33 -8.19 9.85 -6.31
C TYR A 33 -7.30 10.65 -5.36
N THR A 34 -6.77 11.74 -5.86
CA THR A 34 -5.90 12.64 -5.08
C THR A 34 -6.74 13.65 -4.32
N CYS A 35 -6.47 13.84 -3.02
CA CYS A 35 -7.18 14.83 -2.22
C CYS A 35 -6.75 16.28 -2.58
N ALA A 36 -7.65 17.23 -2.39
CA ALA A 36 -7.45 18.64 -2.73
C ALA A 36 -6.17 19.24 -2.10
N PRO A 37 -5.84 19.03 -0.80
CA PRO A 37 -4.63 19.58 -0.21
C PRO A 37 -3.34 19.14 -0.92
N VAL A 38 -3.28 17.91 -1.45
CA VAL A 38 -2.12 17.43 -2.23
C VAL A 38 -1.99 18.20 -3.54
N ILE A 39 -3.09 18.41 -4.27
CA ILE A 39 -3.10 19.15 -5.54
C ILE A 39 -2.69 20.61 -5.29
N GLU A 40 -3.21 21.22 -4.23
CA GLU A 40 -2.89 22.61 -3.85
C GLU A 40 -1.40 22.77 -3.49
N ARG A 41 -0.86 21.86 -2.67
CA ARG A 41 0.57 21.86 -2.31
C ARG A 41 1.47 21.66 -3.52
N LEU A 42 1.14 20.72 -4.40
CA LEU A 42 1.89 20.48 -5.63
C LEU A 42 1.87 21.71 -6.56
N THR A 43 0.70 22.29 -6.78
CA THR A 43 0.53 23.51 -7.58
C THR A 43 1.32 24.69 -7.00
N ARG A 44 1.18 24.92 -5.68
CA ARG A 44 1.92 25.97 -4.96
C ARG A 44 3.43 25.78 -5.09
N TYR A 45 3.91 24.53 -4.94
CA TYR A 45 5.33 24.22 -5.04
C TYR A 45 5.88 24.58 -6.42
N TYR A 46 5.21 24.16 -7.49
CA TYR A 46 5.62 24.49 -8.86
C TYR A 46 5.58 26.00 -9.15
N HIS A 47 4.62 26.75 -8.61
CA HIS A 47 4.50 28.18 -8.83
C HIS A 47 5.54 29.01 -8.05
N SER A 48 5.89 28.62 -6.82
CA SER A 48 6.62 29.51 -5.91
C SER A 48 7.78 28.87 -5.13
N ARG A 49 8.00 27.54 -5.25
CA ARG A 49 9.00 26.78 -4.50
C ARG A 49 9.92 25.92 -5.37
N LYS A 50 9.78 25.98 -6.71
CA LYS A 50 10.55 25.17 -7.65
C LYS A 50 11.99 25.68 -7.77
N VAL A 51 12.73 25.59 -6.68
CA VAL A 51 14.14 25.91 -6.51
C VAL A 51 14.82 24.81 -5.72
N GLN A 52 16.15 24.81 -5.65
CA GLN A 52 16.87 23.88 -4.77
C GLN A 52 16.51 24.15 -3.32
N PRO A 53 15.99 23.19 -2.54
CA PRO A 53 15.60 23.39 -1.14
C PRO A 53 16.81 23.54 -0.21
N TYR A 54 16.56 24.05 0.99
CA TYR A 54 17.54 24.22 2.08
C TYR A 54 18.68 25.20 1.81
N GLY A 55 18.53 26.09 0.85
CA GLY A 55 19.50 27.16 0.58
C GLY A 55 19.27 28.41 1.43
N ALA A 56 20.09 29.44 1.20
CA ALA A 56 20.14 30.61 2.05
C ALA A 56 19.02 31.67 1.82
N TYR A 57 18.24 31.55 0.77
CA TYR A 57 17.20 32.50 0.38
C TYR A 57 15.78 32.04 0.69
N PRO A 58 14.80 32.96 0.88
CA PRO A 58 13.49 32.61 1.43
C PRO A 58 12.71 31.53 0.67
N ALA A 59 12.71 31.54 -0.68
CA ALA A 59 12.00 30.54 -1.46
C ALA A 59 12.59 29.13 -1.27
N SER A 60 13.91 29.04 -1.13
CA SER A 60 14.63 27.79 -0.90
C SER A 60 14.36 27.23 0.51
N GLN A 61 14.35 28.11 1.51
CA GLN A 61 14.01 27.71 2.88
C GLN A 61 12.56 27.22 2.97
N ALA A 62 11.62 27.92 2.32
CA ALA A 62 10.22 27.52 2.28
C ALA A 62 10.03 26.18 1.53
N ALA A 63 10.80 25.94 0.45
CA ALA A 63 10.76 24.66 -0.24
C ALA A 63 11.22 23.49 0.66
N GLY A 64 12.30 23.68 1.42
CA GLY A 64 12.78 22.69 2.40
C GLY A 64 11.77 22.46 3.53
N ALA A 65 11.20 23.52 4.07
CA ALA A 65 10.22 23.44 5.14
C ALA A 65 8.97 22.63 4.74
N GLU A 66 8.44 22.81 3.51
CA GLU A 66 7.31 22.02 3.01
C GLU A 66 7.65 20.51 2.87
N MET A 67 8.89 20.17 2.55
CA MET A 67 9.35 18.77 2.54
C MET A 67 9.48 18.21 3.96
N ASP A 68 9.93 19.01 4.92
CA ASP A 68 10.03 18.61 6.32
C ASP A 68 8.65 18.45 6.97
N GLU A 69 7.67 19.30 6.62
CA GLU A 69 6.27 19.11 7.01
C GLU A 69 5.74 17.75 6.60
N ALA A 70 6.00 17.31 5.35
CA ALA A 70 5.57 16.01 4.87
C ALA A 70 6.18 14.87 5.70
N ARG A 71 7.49 14.94 5.97
CA ARG A 71 8.18 13.90 6.75
C ARG A 71 7.68 13.85 8.19
N THR A 72 7.59 15.00 8.83
CA THR A 72 7.16 15.12 10.24
C THR A 72 5.69 14.70 10.40
N GLY A 73 4.82 15.13 9.49
CA GLY A 73 3.41 14.77 9.52
C GLY A 73 3.18 13.27 9.32
N LEU A 74 3.84 12.67 8.33
CA LEU A 74 3.77 11.22 8.10
C LEU A 74 4.33 10.42 9.27
N ALA A 75 5.48 10.83 9.83
CA ALA A 75 6.08 10.17 10.98
C ALA A 75 5.13 10.14 12.18
N ARG A 76 4.44 11.25 12.45
CA ARG A 76 3.42 11.35 13.50
C ARG A 76 2.27 10.37 13.29
N HIS A 77 1.71 10.28 12.07
CA HIS A 77 0.63 9.35 11.76
C HIS A 77 1.06 7.88 11.79
N LEU A 78 2.32 7.61 11.46
CA LEU A 78 2.88 6.26 11.45
C LEU A 78 3.48 5.84 12.80
N GLY A 79 3.48 6.71 13.81
CA GLY A 79 4.01 6.41 15.15
C GLY A 79 5.52 6.14 15.17
N VAL A 80 6.30 6.83 14.32
CA VAL A 80 7.75 6.63 14.17
C VAL A 80 8.52 7.94 14.27
N ASP A 81 9.87 7.87 14.40
CA ASP A 81 10.70 9.06 14.39
C ASP A 81 10.74 9.71 12.99
N THR A 82 10.84 11.04 12.96
CA THR A 82 10.83 11.82 11.70
C THR A 82 11.94 11.39 10.73
N ASP A 83 13.11 11.03 11.24
CA ASP A 83 14.24 10.62 10.41
C ASP A 83 14.20 9.14 9.99
N GLU A 84 13.24 8.37 10.47
CA GLU A 84 12.94 7.02 9.98
C GLU A 84 12.07 7.03 8.70
N VAL A 85 11.49 8.18 8.32
CA VAL A 85 10.66 8.32 7.12
C VAL A 85 11.50 8.81 5.95
N SER A 86 11.56 8.02 4.89
CA SER A 86 12.26 8.30 3.63
C SER A 86 11.31 8.31 2.44
N PHE A 87 11.70 9.00 1.37
CA PHE A 87 10.96 9.08 0.13
C PHE A 87 11.80 8.53 -1.03
N GLY A 88 11.16 7.83 -1.95
CA GLY A 88 11.75 7.39 -3.19
C GLY A 88 10.73 7.41 -4.34
N PRO A 89 11.13 7.18 -5.59
CA PRO A 89 10.26 7.39 -6.75
C PRO A 89 9.07 6.43 -6.80
N SER A 90 9.17 5.26 -6.17
CA SER A 90 8.09 4.28 -6.02
C SER A 90 8.44 3.25 -4.96
N THR A 91 7.45 2.51 -4.45
CA THR A 91 7.69 1.38 -3.54
C THR A 91 8.63 0.35 -4.16
N THR A 92 8.43 0.01 -5.45
CA THR A 92 9.31 -0.93 -6.16
C THR A 92 10.77 -0.45 -6.17
N ALA A 93 11.02 0.81 -6.51
CA ALA A 93 12.38 1.37 -6.49
C ALA A 93 12.98 1.34 -5.08
N ASN A 94 12.19 1.65 -4.05
CA ASN A 94 12.62 1.57 -2.65
C ASN A 94 13.03 0.14 -2.28
N THR A 95 12.25 -0.88 -2.69
CA THR A 95 12.59 -2.28 -2.43
C THR A 95 13.89 -2.70 -3.13
N TYR A 96 14.15 -2.22 -4.37
CA TYR A 96 15.43 -2.47 -5.03
C TYR A 96 16.62 -1.85 -4.30
N VAL A 97 16.47 -0.64 -3.76
CA VAL A 97 17.51 0.02 -2.96
C VAL A 97 17.77 -0.78 -1.68
N LEU A 98 16.70 -1.22 -1.00
CA LEU A 98 16.82 -2.06 0.19
C LEU A 98 17.47 -3.41 -0.13
N ALA A 99 17.06 -4.08 -1.21
CA ALA A 99 17.66 -5.34 -1.64
C ALA A 99 19.17 -5.19 -1.90
N GLN A 100 19.60 -4.06 -2.48
CA GLN A 100 21.02 -3.76 -2.66
C GLN A 100 21.76 -3.54 -1.31
N ALA A 101 21.10 -2.92 -0.32
CA ALA A 101 21.65 -2.77 1.02
C ALA A 101 21.79 -4.13 1.73
N PHE A 102 20.75 -4.97 1.67
CA PHE A 102 20.78 -6.32 2.24
C PHE A 102 21.79 -7.23 1.54
N ARG A 103 21.96 -7.11 0.21
CA ARG A 103 23.00 -7.82 -0.53
C ARG A 103 24.41 -7.59 0.03
N GLN A 104 24.70 -6.36 0.45
CA GLN A 104 25.99 -6.00 1.06
C GLN A 104 26.08 -6.36 2.54
N PHE A 105 24.94 -6.51 3.22
CA PHE A 105 24.84 -6.79 4.64
C PHE A 105 24.86 -8.29 4.94
N MET A 106 24.19 -9.09 4.12
CA MET A 106 24.02 -10.53 4.32
C MET A 106 25.23 -11.34 3.85
N LYS A 107 25.38 -12.54 4.40
CA LYS A 107 26.43 -13.50 4.07
C LYS A 107 25.85 -14.65 3.23
N VAL A 108 26.69 -15.25 2.40
CA VAL A 108 26.37 -16.48 1.67
C VAL A 108 25.89 -17.56 2.64
N GLY A 109 24.75 -18.20 2.34
CA GLY A 109 24.12 -19.22 3.17
C GLY A 109 23.12 -18.69 4.20
N GLU A 110 23.03 -17.36 4.41
CA GLU A 110 21.91 -16.78 5.15
C GLU A 110 20.65 -16.79 4.27
N ALA A 111 19.46 -16.63 4.87
CA ALA A 111 18.18 -16.81 4.21
C ALA A 111 17.27 -15.60 4.31
N ILE A 112 16.41 -15.45 3.31
CA ILE A 112 15.27 -14.52 3.28
C ILE A 112 13.98 -15.36 3.10
N VAL A 113 12.96 -15.09 3.92
CA VAL A 113 11.62 -15.62 3.71
C VAL A 113 10.83 -14.61 2.87
N VAL A 114 10.21 -15.08 1.79
CA VAL A 114 9.32 -14.31 0.91
C VAL A 114 8.02 -15.06 0.73
N THR A 115 6.93 -14.38 0.35
CA THR A 115 5.62 -15.05 0.20
C THR A 115 5.18 -15.21 -1.24
N GLU A 116 4.27 -16.16 -1.48
CA GLU A 116 3.50 -16.24 -2.72
C GLU A 116 2.40 -15.17 -2.78
N GLN A 117 1.99 -14.59 -1.64
CA GLN A 117 0.90 -13.63 -1.54
C GLN A 117 1.30 -12.22 -1.99
N ASP A 118 2.61 -11.92 -2.06
CA ASP A 118 3.12 -10.60 -2.36
C ASP A 118 2.87 -10.14 -3.80
N HIS A 119 2.72 -8.82 -3.93
CA HIS A 119 2.95 -8.13 -5.19
C HIS A 119 4.43 -8.27 -5.60
N GLU A 120 4.72 -8.37 -6.91
CA GLU A 120 6.10 -8.57 -7.42
C GLU A 120 7.09 -7.50 -6.93
N ALA A 121 6.63 -6.29 -6.58
CA ALA A 121 7.46 -5.23 -6.02
C ALA A 121 8.14 -5.61 -4.70
N ASN A 122 7.47 -6.40 -3.84
CA ASN A 122 8.03 -6.87 -2.57
C ASN A 122 8.51 -8.34 -2.64
N SER A 123 8.59 -8.93 -3.80
CA SER A 123 9.04 -10.32 -3.98
C SER A 123 10.25 -10.38 -4.92
N GLY A 124 10.15 -9.83 -6.11
CA GLY A 124 11.17 -9.92 -7.16
C GLY A 124 12.55 -9.41 -6.75
N PRO A 125 12.67 -8.20 -6.16
CA PRO A 125 13.99 -7.68 -5.75
C PRO A 125 14.72 -8.58 -4.75
N TRP A 126 14.00 -9.14 -3.77
CA TRP A 126 14.56 -10.03 -2.75
C TRP A 126 15.00 -11.36 -3.33
N ARG A 127 14.23 -11.94 -4.25
CA ARG A 127 14.53 -13.23 -4.91
C ARG A 127 15.81 -13.18 -5.74
N ARG A 128 16.19 -12.02 -6.27
CA ARG A 128 17.44 -11.83 -7.02
C ARG A 128 18.70 -12.06 -6.18
N LEU A 129 18.59 -11.92 -4.85
CA LEU A 129 19.70 -12.18 -3.93
C LEU A 129 20.14 -13.66 -3.91
N ALA A 130 19.33 -14.55 -4.48
CA ALA A 130 19.75 -15.94 -4.72
C ALA A 130 21.00 -16.05 -5.60
N GLU A 131 21.19 -15.11 -6.55
CA GLU A 131 22.40 -15.04 -7.40
C GLU A 131 23.67 -14.75 -6.60
N ASP A 132 23.53 -14.17 -5.41
CA ASP A 132 24.62 -13.87 -4.46
C ASP A 132 24.77 -14.95 -3.37
N GLY A 133 24.09 -16.09 -3.50
CA GLY A 133 24.18 -17.21 -2.57
C GLY A 133 23.31 -17.08 -1.32
N ILE A 134 22.33 -16.19 -1.34
CA ILE A 134 21.32 -16.07 -0.28
C ILE A 134 20.21 -17.10 -0.54
N GLU A 135 19.85 -17.88 0.47
CA GLU A 135 18.75 -18.84 0.39
C GLU A 135 17.40 -18.09 0.36
N ILE A 136 16.55 -18.42 -0.61
CA ILE A 136 15.18 -17.88 -0.68
C ILE A 136 14.21 -18.96 -0.21
N ARG A 137 13.54 -18.72 0.89
CA ARG A 137 12.51 -19.59 1.46
C ARG A 137 11.13 -19.09 1.11
N GLU A 138 10.32 -19.96 0.53
CA GLU A 138 8.97 -19.64 0.08
C GLU A 138 7.96 -19.91 1.19
N TRP A 139 7.31 -18.88 1.69
CA TRP A 139 6.13 -19.00 2.54
C TRP A 139 4.90 -19.08 1.64
N LYS A 140 4.36 -20.27 1.54
CA LYS A 140 3.27 -20.62 0.61
C LYS A 140 1.92 -20.21 1.18
N ILE A 141 1.00 -19.87 0.27
CA ILE A 141 -0.40 -19.66 0.61
C ILE A 141 -1.21 -20.96 0.49
N ASP A 142 -2.34 -21.01 1.17
CA ASP A 142 -3.35 -22.03 0.92
C ASP A 142 -3.91 -21.88 -0.51
N PRO A 143 -3.87 -22.91 -1.37
CA PRO A 143 -4.26 -22.79 -2.77
C PRO A 143 -5.76 -22.55 -2.99
N THR A 144 -6.59 -22.82 -1.98
CA THR A 144 -8.04 -22.65 -2.07
C THR A 144 -8.47 -21.25 -1.66
N THR A 145 -7.94 -20.79 -0.52
CA THR A 145 -8.36 -19.54 0.13
C THR A 145 -7.43 -18.36 -0.16
N GLY A 146 -6.16 -18.62 -0.50
CA GLY A 146 -5.12 -17.62 -0.61
C GLY A 146 -4.55 -17.17 0.74
N HIS A 147 -4.98 -17.82 1.84
CA HIS A 147 -4.54 -17.52 3.20
C HIS A 147 -3.05 -17.78 3.40
N LEU A 148 -2.40 -16.87 4.13
CA LEU A 148 -1.01 -16.98 4.55
C LEU A 148 -0.98 -17.40 6.02
N ASP A 149 -0.85 -18.70 6.29
CA ASP A 149 -0.90 -19.22 7.66
C ASP A 149 0.38 -18.88 8.45
N PRO A 150 0.29 -18.09 9.54
CA PRO A 150 1.45 -17.78 10.39
C PRO A 150 2.15 -19.03 10.96
N ALA A 151 1.43 -20.12 11.19
CA ALA A 151 2.01 -21.38 11.68
C ALA A 151 2.97 -22.05 10.67
N ASP A 152 2.86 -21.75 9.38
CA ASP A 152 3.81 -22.21 8.38
C ASP A 152 5.10 -21.41 8.37
N LEU A 153 5.08 -20.16 8.86
CA LEU A 153 6.28 -19.35 9.03
C LEU A 153 7.26 -19.99 10.02
N ASP A 154 6.77 -20.54 11.13
CA ASP A 154 7.60 -21.18 12.16
C ASP A 154 8.50 -22.30 11.58
N LYS A 155 8.02 -22.99 10.52
CA LYS A 155 8.76 -24.06 9.83
C LYS A 155 9.89 -23.52 8.95
N LEU A 156 9.82 -22.24 8.58
CA LEU A 156 10.78 -21.55 7.71
C LEU A 156 11.85 -20.78 8.52
N LEU A 157 11.59 -20.51 9.79
CA LEU A 157 12.49 -19.75 10.66
C LEU A 157 13.58 -20.64 11.25
N ASP A 158 14.83 -20.21 11.14
CA ASP A 158 16.00 -20.71 11.85
C ASP A 158 17.04 -19.56 12.01
N GLU A 159 18.19 -19.85 12.62
CA GLU A 159 19.25 -18.88 12.87
C GLU A 159 19.87 -18.27 11.59
N ARG A 160 19.62 -18.82 10.42
CA ARG A 160 20.10 -18.31 9.13
C ARG A 160 19.16 -17.28 8.52
N VAL A 161 17.89 -17.21 8.95
CA VAL A 161 16.94 -16.23 8.43
C VAL A 161 17.29 -14.84 8.95
N ARG A 162 17.52 -13.92 8.01
CA ARG A 162 17.87 -12.53 8.32
C ARG A 162 16.75 -11.56 8.01
N LEU A 163 15.81 -11.93 7.15
CA LEU A 163 14.72 -11.06 6.72
C LEU A 163 13.48 -11.89 6.40
N VAL A 164 12.32 -11.41 6.85
CA VAL A 164 10.99 -11.92 6.48
C VAL A 164 10.25 -10.80 5.75
N CYS A 165 9.83 -11.06 4.51
CA CYS A 165 9.09 -10.11 3.67
C CYS A 165 7.68 -10.62 3.43
N PHE A 166 6.65 -9.79 3.70
CA PHE A 166 5.26 -10.15 3.45
C PHE A 166 4.38 -8.91 3.28
N PRO A 167 3.18 -9.01 2.68
CA PRO A 167 2.27 -7.88 2.54
C PRO A 167 1.44 -7.69 3.81
N HIS A 168 1.19 -6.44 4.23
CA HIS A 168 0.18 -6.15 5.25
C HIS A 168 -1.21 -6.55 4.77
N CYS A 169 -1.48 -6.30 3.48
CA CYS A 169 -2.69 -6.74 2.80
C CYS A 169 -2.34 -7.15 1.37
N SER A 170 -2.87 -8.30 0.93
CA SER A 170 -2.70 -8.74 -0.45
C SER A 170 -3.48 -7.88 -1.44
N ASN A 171 -2.83 -7.46 -2.53
CA ASN A 171 -3.44 -6.65 -3.58
C ASN A 171 -4.41 -7.43 -4.51
N VAL A 172 -4.55 -8.73 -4.31
CA VAL A 172 -5.46 -9.61 -5.05
C VAL A 172 -6.37 -10.40 -4.11
N VAL A 173 -5.80 -11.08 -3.10
CA VAL A 173 -6.57 -11.85 -2.11
C VAL A 173 -7.37 -10.93 -1.18
N GLY A 174 -6.84 -9.73 -0.93
CA GLY A 174 -7.46 -8.74 -0.06
C GLY A 174 -7.29 -9.01 1.44
N GLU A 175 -6.78 -10.19 1.83
CA GLU A 175 -6.55 -10.56 3.22
C GLU A 175 -5.63 -9.58 3.94
N ILE A 176 -5.98 -9.24 5.18
CA ILE A 176 -5.15 -8.44 6.09
C ILE A 176 -4.38 -9.40 6.98
N ASN A 177 -3.05 -9.37 6.86
CA ASN A 177 -2.16 -10.22 7.63
C ASN A 177 -1.91 -9.67 9.03
N PRO A 178 -1.73 -10.52 10.07
CA PRO A 178 -1.49 -10.11 11.46
C PRO A 178 -0.03 -9.67 11.66
N VAL A 179 0.31 -8.45 11.22
CA VAL A 179 1.70 -7.92 11.19
C VAL A 179 2.39 -8.04 12.54
N THR A 180 1.71 -7.69 13.63
CA THR A 180 2.30 -7.72 14.98
C THR A 180 2.75 -9.13 15.37
N GLU A 181 1.93 -10.15 15.10
CA GLU A 181 2.20 -11.55 15.44
C GLU A 181 3.34 -12.10 14.59
N ILE A 182 3.29 -11.85 13.28
CA ILE A 182 4.33 -12.26 12.33
C ILE A 182 5.67 -11.60 12.69
N THR A 183 5.65 -10.30 12.99
CA THR A 183 6.84 -9.56 13.40
C THR A 183 7.45 -10.14 14.68
N ALA A 184 6.63 -10.44 15.68
CA ALA A 184 7.11 -11.03 16.93
C ALA A 184 7.78 -12.40 16.72
N ALA A 185 7.20 -13.26 15.88
CA ALA A 185 7.77 -14.56 15.52
C ALA A 185 9.12 -14.42 14.79
N ALA A 186 9.20 -13.53 13.79
CA ALA A 186 10.44 -13.26 13.06
C ALA A 186 11.54 -12.70 13.97
N HIS A 187 11.21 -11.73 14.83
CA HIS A 187 12.16 -11.15 15.80
C HIS A 187 12.66 -12.19 16.82
N ALA A 188 11.79 -13.10 17.26
CA ALA A 188 12.18 -14.19 18.17
C ALA A 188 13.23 -15.12 17.53
N ALA A 189 13.21 -15.27 16.21
CA ALA A 189 14.24 -16.01 15.45
C ALA A 189 15.46 -15.16 15.07
N GLY A 190 15.49 -13.88 15.41
CA GLY A 190 16.58 -12.95 15.09
C GLY A 190 16.54 -12.37 13.67
N ALA A 191 15.42 -12.48 12.98
CA ALA A 191 15.20 -11.95 11.63
C ALA A 191 14.57 -10.54 11.69
N PHE A 192 14.95 -9.67 10.76
CA PHE A 192 14.26 -8.41 10.47
C PHE A 192 12.99 -8.64 9.67
N VAL A 193 12.11 -7.64 9.68
CA VAL A 193 10.79 -7.71 9.01
C VAL A 193 10.60 -6.55 8.04
N CYS A 194 10.26 -6.87 6.80
CA CYS A 194 9.88 -5.92 5.75
C CYS A 194 8.41 -6.15 5.34
N VAL A 195 7.57 -5.14 5.59
CA VAL A 195 6.14 -5.20 5.29
C VAL A 195 5.81 -4.31 4.09
N ASP A 196 5.16 -4.88 3.07
CA ASP A 196 4.51 -4.12 2.01
C ASP A 196 3.11 -3.68 2.46
N GLY A 197 2.99 -2.42 2.83
CA GLY A 197 1.74 -1.77 3.24
C GLY A 197 0.96 -1.10 2.12
N VAL A 198 1.37 -1.25 0.85
CA VAL A 198 0.78 -0.53 -0.29
C VAL A 198 -0.72 -0.74 -0.41
N SER A 199 -1.20 -1.95 -0.18
CA SER A 199 -2.62 -2.28 -0.28
C SER A 199 -3.39 -2.09 1.04
N TYR A 200 -2.70 -1.73 2.14
CA TYR A 200 -3.33 -1.47 3.43
C TYR A 200 -3.43 0.04 3.74
N ALA A 201 -2.39 0.81 3.45
CA ALA A 201 -2.29 2.22 3.82
C ALA A 201 -3.49 3.11 3.37
N PRO A 202 -4.18 2.85 2.24
CA PRO A 202 -5.38 3.59 1.86
C PRO A 202 -6.57 3.43 2.81
N HIS A 203 -6.55 2.39 3.65
CA HIS A 203 -7.66 2.03 4.55
C HIS A 203 -7.47 2.55 5.98
N GLY A 204 -6.53 3.48 6.16
CA GLY A 204 -6.07 4.06 7.40
C GLY A 204 -4.59 3.76 7.62
N LEU A 205 -3.77 4.82 7.79
CA LEU A 205 -2.35 4.64 8.06
C LEU A 205 -2.17 3.85 9.37
N PRO A 206 -1.39 2.76 9.38
CA PRO A 206 -1.15 2.01 10.60
C PRO A 206 -0.16 2.74 11.51
N ASP A 207 -0.26 2.52 12.81
CA ASP A 207 0.79 2.86 13.76
C ASP A 207 1.95 1.84 13.58
N VAL A 208 2.87 2.16 12.67
CA VAL A 208 4.03 1.30 12.35
C VAL A 208 4.92 1.08 13.57
N GLY A 209 5.02 2.10 14.43
CA GLY A 209 5.74 2.00 15.69
C GLY A 209 5.14 0.94 16.62
N ALA A 210 3.81 0.85 16.71
CA ALA A 210 3.10 -0.09 17.55
C ALA A 210 3.06 -1.52 16.98
N ILE A 211 2.87 -1.68 15.65
CA ILE A 211 2.85 -3.01 15.00
C ILE A 211 4.23 -3.62 14.79
N GLY A 212 5.30 -2.82 14.87
CA GLY A 212 6.66 -3.21 15.15
C GLY A 212 7.58 -3.68 14.01
N PRO A 213 7.23 -3.65 12.70
CA PRO A 213 8.16 -4.09 11.66
C PRO A 213 9.38 -3.16 11.55
N ASP A 214 10.50 -3.68 11.06
CA ASP A 214 11.73 -2.91 10.87
C ASP A 214 11.66 -2.03 9.62
N ILE A 215 10.92 -2.47 8.60
CA ILE A 215 10.68 -1.75 7.35
C ILE A 215 9.19 -1.80 7.03
N TYR A 216 8.62 -0.64 6.69
CA TYR A 216 7.24 -0.54 6.19
C TYR A 216 7.21 0.32 4.93
N LEU A 217 6.67 -0.22 3.85
CA LEU A 217 6.66 0.41 2.53
C LEU A 217 5.24 0.69 2.08
N PHE A 218 4.98 1.87 1.50
CA PHE A 218 3.72 2.12 0.81
C PHE A 218 3.84 3.18 -0.28
N SER A 219 2.78 3.30 -1.08
CA SER A 219 2.72 4.23 -2.22
C SER A 219 1.74 5.36 -1.93
N ALA A 220 2.23 6.60 -1.95
CA ALA A 220 1.40 7.78 -1.70
C ALA A 220 0.24 7.88 -2.72
N TYR A 221 0.48 7.56 -4.01
CA TYR A 221 -0.55 7.66 -5.06
C TYR A 221 -1.71 6.67 -4.91
N LYS A 222 -1.56 5.66 -4.05
CA LYS A 222 -2.67 4.77 -3.66
C LYS A 222 -3.36 5.22 -2.38
N THR A 223 -2.74 6.18 -1.68
CA THR A 223 -3.17 6.72 -0.37
C THR A 223 -3.43 8.23 -0.51
N TYR A 224 -4.23 8.61 -1.50
CA TYR A 224 -4.72 9.98 -1.81
C TYR A 224 -3.63 10.99 -2.19
N GLY A 225 -2.39 10.57 -2.29
CA GLY A 225 -1.20 11.39 -2.47
C GLY A 225 -0.67 11.47 -3.91
N PRO A 226 0.50 12.06 -4.09
CA PRO A 226 1.18 12.14 -5.37
C PRO A 226 1.92 10.82 -5.69
N HIS A 227 2.49 10.71 -6.90
CA HIS A 227 3.27 9.53 -7.29
C HIS A 227 4.62 9.48 -6.59
N GLN A 228 4.63 8.95 -5.36
CA GLN A 228 5.80 8.86 -4.48
C GLN A 228 5.77 7.54 -3.70
N GLY A 229 6.91 6.89 -3.54
CA GLY A 229 7.10 5.78 -2.60
C GLY A 229 7.48 6.32 -1.23
N ILE A 230 6.82 5.85 -0.19
CA ILE A 230 7.14 6.19 1.21
C ILE A 230 7.71 4.94 1.87
N MET A 231 8.76 5.12 2.65
CA MET A 231 9.51 4.06 3.30
C MET A 231 9.83 4.44 4.73
N VAL A 232 9.38 3.62 5.68
CA VAL A 232 9.84 3.66 7.06
C VAL A 232 10.94 2.62 7.22
N ILE A 233 12.08 3.02 7.78
CA ILE A 233 13.15 2.11 8.21
C ILE A 233 13.47 2.47 9.65
N ARG A 234 13.26 1.50 10.55
CA ARG A 234 13.55 1.70 11.97
C ARG A 234 15.03 1.95 12.19
N ARG A 235 15.38 2.86 13.09
CA ARG A 235 16.73 3.37 13.31
C ARG A 235 17.77 2.26 13.45
N ALA A 236 17.51 1.27 14.28
CA ALA A 236 18.48 0.19 14.56
C ALA A 236 18.89 -0.55 13.27
N LEU A 237 17.93 -0.88 12.40
CA LEU A 237 18.21 -1.50 11.12
C LEU A 237 18.83 -0.51 10.14
N GLY A 238 18.28 0.71 10.07
CA GLY A 238 18.75 1.73 9.14
C GLY A 238 20.21 2.14 9.35
N GLU A 239 20.67 2.16 10.60
CA GLU A 239 22.09 2.40 10.95
C GLU A 239 22.99 1.19 10.67
N ALA A 240 22.46 -0.04 10.82
CA ALA A 240 23.20 -1.27 10.57
C ALA A 240 23.40 -1.56 9.06
N LEU A 241 22.43 -1.21 8.22
CA LEU A 241 22.51 -1.44 6.78
C LEU A 241 23.52 -0.50 6.12
N PRO A 242 24.26 -0.95 5.08
CA PRO A 242 25.16 -0.10 4.31
C PRO A 242 24.44 1.05 3.60
N ASN A 243 25.04 2.23 3.63
CA ASN A 243 24.55 3.43 2.94
C ASN A 243 24.44 3.19 1.41
N GLN A 244 23.29 3.49 0.83
CA GLN A 244 23.03 3.38 -0.61
C GLN A 244 22.98 4.76 -1.32
N ALA A 245 23.04 5.84 -0.53
CA ALA A 245 23.07 7.21 -1.05
C ALA A 245 24.51 7.71 -1.28
N HIS A 246 24.64 8.98 -1.64
CA HIS A 246 25.96 9.62 -1.71
C HIS A 246 26.68 9.50 -0.35
N TRP A 247 28.01 9.31 -0.40
CA TRP A 247 28.82 9.07 0.80
C TRP A 247 28.64 10.11 1.91
N PHE A 248 28.42 11.39 1.54
CA PHE A 248 28.22 12.51 2.48
C PHE A 248 26.82 12.53 3.14
N ASN A 249 25.91 11.63 2.74
CA ASN A 249 24.60 11.45 3.35
C ASN A 249 24.57 10.27 4.35
N ALA A 250 25.70 9.59 4.57
CA ALA A 250 25.77 8.39 5.39
C ALA A 250 25.32 8.59 6.85
N ASP A 251 25.51 9.80 7.39
CA ASP A 251 25.18 10.13 8.78
C ASP A 251 23.74 10.65 8.96
N THR A 252 22.94 10.69 7.88
CA THR A 252 21.56 11.17 7.93
C THR A 252 20.60 10.04 7.56
N LEU A 253 19.93 9.46 8.55
CA LEU A 253 19.17 8.21 8.41
C LEU A 253 18.19 8.24 7.23
N TYR A 254 17.31 9.26 7.15
CA TYR A 254 16.31 9.36 6.07
C TYR A 254 16.91 9.56 4.66
N LYS A 255 18.21 9.87 4.55
CA LYS A 255 18.91 10.02 3.25
C LYS A 255 19.64 8.76 2.83
N ARG A 256 19.99 7.87 3.76
CA ARG A 256 20.86 6.69 3.51
C ARG A 256 20.35 5.77 2.39
N PHE A 257 19.04 5.74 2.18
CA PHE A 257 18.39 4.86 1.19
C PHE A 257 17.73 5.64 0.04
N THR A 258 18.17 6.88 -0.18
CA THR A 258 17.77 7.72 -1.31
C THR A 258 18.99 7.99 -2.21
N PRO A 259 19.25 7.16 -3.24
CA PRO A 259 20.48 7.21 -4.04
C PRO A 259 20.69 8.53 -4.80
N ALA A 260 19.62 9.24 -5.12
CA ALA A 260 19.64 10.52 -5.83
C ALA A 260 18.79 11.57 -5.12
N GLY A 261 18.81 12.81 -5.60
CA GLY A 261 17.87 13.83 -5.13
C GLY A 261 16.43 13.42 -5.43
N PRO A 262 15.52 13.48 -4.46
CA PRO A 262 14.12 13.14 -4.66
C PRO A 262 13.39 14.21 -5.49
N ASP A 263 12.19 13.91 -6.00
CA ASP A 263 11.29 14.95 -6.53
C ASP A 263 10.75 15.79 -5.35
N HIS A 264 11.31 16.99 -5.20
CA HIS A 264 11.02 17.85 -4.07
C HIS A 264 9.53 18.26 -4.00
N ALA A 265 8.91 18.50 -5.18
CA ALA A 265 7.50 18.88 -5.25
C ALA A 265 6.58 17.73 -4.82
N GLN A 266 6.87 16.50 -5.27
CA GLN A 266 6.12 15.33 -4.90
C GLN A 266 6.28 15.02 -3.39
N VAL A 267 7.50 15.13 -2.85
CA VAL A 267 7.76 14.97 -1.42
C VAL A 267 6.97 16.00 -0.60
N ALA A 268 7.07 17.29 -0.95
CA ALA A 268 6.34 18.36 -0.26
C ALA A 268 4.81 18.15 -0.33
N ALA A 269 4.29 17.70 -1.48
CA ALA A 269 2.87 17.45 -1.66
C ALA A 269 2.33 16.29 -0.80
N CYS A 270 3.19 15.35 -0.35
CA CYS A 270 2.77 14.30 0.59
C CYS A 270 2.25 14.87 1.92
N ALA A 271 2.63 16.10 2.32
CA ALA A 271 2.04 16.76 3.47
C ALA A 271 0.52 17.01 3.31
N GLY A 272 0.02 17.11 2.07
CA GLY A 272 -1.40 17.23 1.80
C GLY A 272 -2.22 15.98 2.17
N MET A 273 -1.59 14.81 2.20
CA MET A 273 -2.22 13.60 2.74
C MET A 273 -2.47 13.73 4.24
N VAL A 274 -1.48 14.29 4.95
CA VAL A 274 -1.56 14.57 6.40
C VAL A 274 -2.63 15.61 6.66
N ASP A 275 -2.64 16.72 5.90
CA ASP A 275 -3.66 17.77 6.01
C ASP A 275 -5.07 17.20 5.87
N TYR A 276 -5.28 16.30 4.90
CA TYR A 276 -6.57 15.64 4.69
C TYR A 276 -6.95 14.73 5.87
N LEU A 277 -6.03 13.88 6.34
CA LEU A 277 -6.30 12.97 7.46
C LEU A 277 -6.57 13.74 8.77
N ASP A 278 -5.85 14.81 9.02
CA ASP A 278 -6.08 15.69 10.18
C ASP A 278 -7.44 16.40 10.06
N ALA A 279 -7.80 16.88 8.86
CA ALA A 279 -9.10 17.50 8.62
C ALA A 279 -10.25 16.50 8.77
N LEU A 280 -10.08 15.25 8.33
CA LEU A 280 -11.04 14.16 8.51
C LEU A 280 -11.27 13.89 10.00
N ALA A 281 -10.21 13.76 10.77
CA ALA A 281 -10.28 13.56 12.22
C ALA A 281 -11.00 14.72 12.91
N ALA A 282 -10.62 15.95 12.60
CA ALA A 282 -11.23 17.16 13.17
C ALA A 282 -12.72 17.29 12.81
N HIS A 283 -13.11 17.01 11.54
CA HIS A 283 -14.49 17.06 11.08
C HIS A 283 -15.39 16.10 11.87
N HIS A 284 -14.90 14.91 12.18
CA HIS A 284 -15.65 13.91 12.94
C HIS A 284 -15.45 14.05 14.47
N GLY A 285 -14.69 15.02 14.96
CA GLY A 285 -14.39 15.20 16.38
C GLY A 285 -13.64 14.00 17.00
N LYS A 286 -12.70 13.44 16.24
CA LYS A 286 -11.93 12.24 16.53
C LYS A 286 -10.44 12.53 16.58
N ASP A 287 -9.65 11.64 17.20
CA ASP A 287 -8.22 11.57 16.97
C ASP A 287 -7.90 10.78 15.69
N ALA A 288 -6.63 10.75 15.28
CA ALA A 288 -6.20 10.09 14.04
C ALA A 288 -6.52 8.59 14.03
N LYS A 289 -6.37 7.91 15.17
CA LYS A 289 -6.64 6.46 15.29
C LYS A 289 -8.13 6.17 15.20
N GLU A 290 -8.94 6.95 15.90
CA GLU A 290 -10.40 6.84 15.85
C GLU A 290 -10.94 7.18 14.45
N ALA A 291 -10.34 8.16 13.76
CA ALA A 291 -10.72 8.50 12.38
C ALA A 291 -10.38 7.37 11.41
N SER A 292 -9.23 6.73 11.54
CA SER A 292 -8.86 5.54 10.76
C SER A 292 -9.83 4.38 11.01
N ALA A 293 -10.23 4.15 12.26
CA ALA A 293 -11.24 3.14 12.60
C ALA A 293 -12.60 3.46 11.97
N LEU A 294 -13.02 4.73 11.97
CA LEU A 294 -14.26 5.16 11.35
C LEU A 294 -14.25 4.97 9.81
N MET A 295 -13.12 5.25 9.15
CA MET A 295 -12.92 4.93 7.73
C MET A 295 -13.11 3.43 7.49
N ARG A 296 -12.48 2.61 8.31
CA ARG A 296 -12.54 1.15 8.19
C ARG A 296 -13.95 0.62 8.41
N ASP A 297 -14.70 1.13 9.40
CA ASP A 297 -16.08 0.75 9.66
C ASP A 297 -16.98 1.05 8.47
N GLN A 298 -16.81 2.22 7.82
CA GLN A 298 -17.51 2.58 6.59
C GLN A 298 -17.20 1.59 5.45
N GLU A 299 -15.94 1.25 5.28
CA GLU A 299 -15.51 0.29 4.25
C GLU A 299 -16.08 -1.11 4.48
N VAL A 300 -16.06 -1.60 5.71
CA VAL A 300 -16.65 -2.91 6.09
C VAL A 300 -18.14 -2.93 5.80
N HIS A 301 -18.85 -1.85 6.16
CA HIS A 301 -20.29 -1.71 5.89
C HIS A 301 -20.63 -1.81 4.40
N LEU A 302 -19.83 -1.17 3.54
CA LEU A 302 -20.03 -1.19 2.09
C LEU A 302 -19.55 -2.49 1.45
N LEU A 303 -18.55 -3.15 2.03
CA LEU A 303 -17.90 -4.34 1.46
C LEU A 303 -18.74 -5.60 1.64
N GLN A 304 -19.37 -5.82 2.79
CA GLN A 304 -20.06 -7.08 3.07
C GLN A 304 -21.19 -7.38 2.06
N PRO A 305 -22.05 -6.43 1.68
CA PRO A 305 -23.06 -6.69 0.65
C PRO A 305 -22.48 -7.11 -0.69
N LEU A 306 -21.33 -6.54 -1.09
CA LEU A 306 -20.63 -6.93 -2.32
C LEU A 306 -20.09 -8.37 -2.24
N LEU A 307 -19.48 -8.74 -1.11
CA LEU A 307 -18.97 -10.10 -0.89
C LEU A 307 -20.11 -11.13 -0.91
N ASP A 308 -21.22 -10.83 -0.25
CA ASP A 308 -22.41 -11.69 -0.23
C ASP A 308 -22.98 -11.88 -1.63
N ALA A 309 -23.11 -10.79 -2.40
CA ALA A 309 -23.60 -10.84 -3.77
C ALA A 309 -22.72 -11.68 -4.69
N LEU A 310 -21.37 -11.59 -4.55
CA LEU A 310 -20.44 -12.35 -5.37
C LEU A 310 -20.37 -13.81 -4.95
N SER A 311 -20.36 -14.10 -3.64
CA SER A 311 -20.29 -15.48 -3.10
C SER A 311 -21.52 -16.32 -3.41
N ASN A 312 -22.68 -15.68 -3.61
CA ASN A 312 -23.93 -16.38 -3.95
C ASN A 312 -24.12 -16.61 -5.45
N ARG A 313 -23.17 -16.20 -6.31
CA ARG A 313 -23.26 -16.37 -7.77
C ARG A 313 -22.60 -17.68 -8.21
N ASN A 314 -23.33 -18.44 -9.04
CA ASN A 314 -22.75 -19.59 -9.73
C ASN A 314 -21.64 -19.13 -10.68
N ARG A 315 -20.56 -19.93 -10.81
CA ARG A 315 -19.40 -19.66 -11.68
C ARG A 315 -18.56 -18.43 -11.30
N VAL A 316 -18.73 -17.90 -10.10
CA VAL A 316 -17.89 -16.87 -9.51
C VAL A 316 -17.09 -17.50 -8.38
N ARG A 317 -15.76 -17.49 -8.49
CA ARG A 317 -14.87 -17.92 -7.42
C ARG A 317 -14.26 -16.68 -6.77
N LEU A 318 -14.70 -16.35 -5.57
CA LEU A 318 -14.10 -15.29 -4.75
C LEU A 318 -12.72 -15.74 -4.28
N LEU A 319 -11.71 -14.88 -4.39
CA LEU A 319 -10.39 -15.07 -3.80
C LEU A 319 -10.33 -14.38 -2.44
N GLY A 320 -9.79 -15.09 -1.44
CA GLY A 320 -9.62 -14.58 -0.09
C GLY A 320 -10.87 -14.64 0.79
N PRO A 321 -10.82 -14.02 1.98
CA PRO A 321 -11.90 -14.09 2.97
C PRO A 321 -13.24 -13.54 2.45
N SER A 322 -14.34 -14.19 2.82
CA SER A 322 -15.71 -13.71 2.55
C SER A 322 -16.25 -12.78 3.64
N ASP A 323 -15.53 -12.63 4.74
CA ASP A 323 -15.82 -11.71 5.82
C ASP A 323 -15.12 -10.37 5.58
N ALA A 324 -15.89 -9.28 5.55
CA ALA A 324 -15.38 -7.93 5.28
C ALA A 324 -14.43 -7.41 6.36
N ALA A 325 -14.54 -7.88 7.61
CA ALA A 325 -13.65 -7.47 8.69
C ALA A 325 -12.23 -8.02 8.52
N SER A 326 -12.09 -9.19 7.88
CA SER A 326 -10.82 -9.89 7.68
C SER A 326 -10.05 -9.45 6.43
N ARG A 327 -10.60 -8.53 5.63
CA ARG A 327 -9.99 -8.08 4.38
C ARG A 327 -10.13 -6.57 4.14
N ALA A 328 -9.23 -6.01 3.37
CA ALA A 328 -9.41 -4.68 2.80
C ALA A 328 -10.44 -4.71 1.65
N PRO A 329 -11.03 -3.57 1.26
CA PRO A 329 -11.95 -3.49 0.13
C PRO A 329 -11.25 -3.69 -1.24
N THR A 330 -10.57 -4.82 -1.36
CA THR A 330 -9.94 -5.33 -2.59
C THR A 330 -10.50 -6.72 -2.83
N VAL A 331 -11.39 -6.85 -3.81
CA VAL A 331 -12.15 -8.07 -4.10
C VAL A 331 -11.76 -8.56 -5.47
N SER A 332 -11.12 -9.73 -5.54
CA SER A 332 -10.82 -10.39 -6.81
C SER A 332 -11.68 -11.63 -6.98
N VAL A 333 -12.20 -11.81 -8.18
CA VAL A 333 -12.97 -13.00 -8.56
C VAL A 333 -12.44 -13.62 -9.84
N VAL A 334 -12.42 -14.96 -9.87
CA VAL A 334 -12.19 -15.75 -11.08
C VAL A 334 -13.55 -16.04 -11.70
N LEU A 335 -13.65 -15.84 -13.00
CA LEU A 335 -14.86 -15.99 -13.78
C LEU A 335 -14.64 -17.01 -14.89
N ASP A 336 -15.69 -17.39 -15.65
CA ASP A 336 -15.55 -18.25 -16.83
C ASP A 336 -15.00 -17.50 -18.07
N ARG A 337 -14.85 -16.18 -17.97
CA ARG A 337 -14.28 -15.26 -18.96
C ARG A 337 -13.08 -14.51 -18.37
N PRO A 338 -12.12 -14.07 -19.21
CA PRO A 338 -11.01 -13.24 -18.73
C PRO A 338 -11.49 -12.01 -17.96
N GLY A 339 -10.85 -11.73 -16.83
CA GLY A 339 -11.23 -10.61 -15.96
C GLY A 339 -11.27 -9.26 -16.68
N PHE A 340 -10.36 -9.06 -17.65
CA PHE A 340 -10.32 -7.84 -18.47
C PHE A 340 -11.57 -7.66 -19.35
N GLU A 341 -12.09 -8.72 -19.96
CA GLU A 341 -13.31 -8.66 -20.77
C GLU A 341 -14.52 -8.26 -19.93
N VAL A 342 -14.60 -8.78 -18.71
CA VAL A 342 -15.68 -8.43 -17.78
C VAL A 342 -15.54 -6.98 -17.30
N ALA A 343 -14.33 -6.51 -17.01
CA ALA A 343 -14.08 -5.12 -16.66
C ALA A 343 -14.51 -4.17 -17.81
N GLN A 344 -14.25 -4.54 -19.08
CA GLN A 344 -14.74 -3.78 -20.24
C GLN A 344 -16.27 -3.72 -20.29
N LYS A 345 -16.96 -4.83 -20.00
CA LYS A 345 -18.43 -4.84 -19.96
C LYS A 345 -18.97 -3.97 -18.81
N LEU A 346 -18.33 -4.01 -17.64
CA LEU A 346 -18.71 -3.17 -16.52
C LEU A 346 -18.53 -1.67 -16.83
N SER A 347 -17.55 -1.31 -17.66
CA SER A 347 -17.34 0.08 -18.08
C SER A 347 -18.51 0.64 -18.92
N GLU A 348 -19.23 -0.21 -19.67
CA GLU A 348 -20.45 0.16 -20.40
C GLU A 348 -21.61 0.56 -19.44
N HIS A 349 -21.51 0.15 -18.16
CA HIS A 349 -22.45 0.48 -17.08
C HIS A 349 -21.90 1.58 -16.13
N GLY A 350 -20.84 2.27 -16.54
CA GLY A 350 -20.23 3.33 -15.72
C GLY A 350 -19.42 2.83 -14.53
N ILE A 351 -18.92 1.58 -14.55
CA ILE A 351 -18.08 1.02 -13.49
C ILE A 351 -16.62 1.01 -13.95
N MET A 352 -15.77 1.73 -13.24
CA MET A 352 -14.32 1.71 -13.44
C MET A 352 -13.70 0.60 -12.60
N ALA A 353 -13.38 -0.55 -13.20
CA ALA A 353 -12.81 -1.73 -12.56
C ALA A 353 -11.65 -2.29 -13.37
N GLY A 354 -10.77 -3.04 -12.74
CA GLY A 354 -9.60 -3.65 -13.39
C GLY A 354 -9.77 -5.14 -13.65
N GLY A 355 -9.10 -5.64 -14.70
CA GLY A 355 -8.99 -7.07 -15.00
C GLY A 355 -7.56 -7.47 -15.37
N GLY A 356 -7.06 -8.59 -14.84
CA GLY A 356 -5.72 -9.09 -15.13
C GLY A 356 -5.03 -9.74 -13.92
N HIS A 357 -3.70 -9.82 -13.96
CA HIS A 357 -2.90 -10.47 -12.91
C HIS A 357 -2.37 -9.51 -11.83
N PHE A 358 -2.44 -8.20 -12.02
CA PHE A 358 -2.08 -7.15 -11.06
C PHE A 358 -0.71 -7.33 -10.40
N TYR A 359 0.29 -7.83 -11.14
CA TYR A 359 1.63 -8.16 -10.64
C TYR A 359 1.67 -9.17 -9.46
N ALA A 360 0.57 -9.90 -9.22
CA ALA A 360 0.45 -10.96 -8.21
C ALA A 360 0.46 -12.35 -8.86
N ILE A 361 1.31 -12.56 -9.87
CA ILE A 361 1.37 -13.77 -10.68
C ILE A 361 1.61 -15.02 -9.83
N ARG A 362 2.41 -14.93 -8.77
CA ARG A 362 2.70 -16.06 -7.87
C ARG A 362 1.45 -16.50 -7.11
N ALA A 363 0.73 -15.53 -6.52
CA ALA A 363 -0.52 -15.80 -5.82
C ALA A 363 -1.55 -16.45 -6.75
N LEU A 364 -1.75 -15.90 -7.95
CA LEU A 364 -2.69 -16.47 -8.91
C LEU A 364 -2.31 -17.90 -9.31
N LYS A 365 -1.04 -18.16 -9.64
CA LYS A 365 -0.56 -19.51 -9.97
C LYS A 365 -0.70 -20.48 -8.80
N ALA A 366 -0.36 -20.07 -7.59
CA ALA A 366 -0.53 -20.90 -6.39
C ALA A 366 -2.00 -21.29 -6.15
N MET A 367 -2.93 -20.37 -6.49
CA MET A 367 -4.38 -20.61 -6.40
C MET A 367 -4.97 -21.28 -7.66
N GLY A 368 -4.14 -21.74 -8.60
CA GLY A 368 -4.58 -22.42 -9.81
C GLY A 368 -5.27 -21.51 -10.85
N VAL A 369 -4.98 -20.21 -10.81
CA VAL A 369 -5.50 -19.23 -11.78
C VAL A 369 -4.42 -18.96 -12.84
N ASP A 370 -4.77 -19.10 -14.12
CA ASP A 370 -3.91 -18.69 -15.22
C ASP A 370 -3.76 -17.15 -15.20
N PRO A 371 -2.54 -16.61 -15.09
CA PRO A 371 -2.31 -15.16 -15.09
C PRO A 371 -2.79 -14.44 -16.34
N ASP A 372 -2.79 -15.11 -17.50
CA ASP A 372 -3.28 -14.52 -18.76
C ASP A 372 -4.81 -14.42 -18.79
N HIS A 373 -5.50 -15.37 -18.14
CA HIS A 373 -6.94 -15.27 -17.87
C HIS A 373 -7.22 -14.16 -16.86
N GLY A 374 -6.39 -14.04 -15.84
CA GLY A 374 -6.47 -13.04 -14.79
C GLY A 374 -7.74 -13.12 -13.95
N VAL A 375 -7.98 -12.08 -13.17
CA VAL A 375 -9.18 -11.92 -12.34
C VAL A 375 -9.86 -10.60 -12.66
N LEU A 376 -11.15 -10.48 -12.42
CA LEU A 376 -11.80 -9.19 -12.22
C LEU A 376 -11.45 -8.72 -10.81
N ARG A 377 -10.95 -7.48 -10.68
CA ARG A 377 -10.68 -6.86 -9.38
C ARG A 377 -11.52 -5.61 -9.17
N LEU A 378 -12.23 -5.57 -8.06
CA LEU A 378 -13.05 -4.47 -7.59
C LEU A 378 -12.43 -3.94 -6.31
N SER A 379 -12.04 -2.68 -6.27
CA SER A 379 -11.40 -2.10 -5.09
C SER A 379 -11.84 -0.66 -4.85
N PHE A 380 -12.10 -0.31 -3.60
CA PHE A 380 -12.59 0.99 -3.20
C PHE A 380 -12.01 1.44 -1.86
N THR A 381 -12.33 2.64 -1.42
CA THR A 381 -11.94 3.19 -0.13
C THR A 381 -13.12 3.90 0.52
N HIS A 382 -12.89 4.51 1.67
CA HIS A 382 -13.88 5.22 2.50
C HIS A 382 -14.66 6.33 1.78
N TYR A 383 -14.18 6.89 0.65
CA TYR A 383 -14.91 7.90 -0.12
C TYR A 383 -15.98 7.31 -1.06
N THR A 384 -16.07 5.99 -1.17
CA THR A 384 -17.10 5.32 -1.97
C THR A 384 -18.46 5.44 -1.28
N SER A 385 -19.48 5.75 -2.06
CA SER A 385 -20.84 5.93 -1.56
C SER A 385 -21.67 4.64 -1.68
N GLN A 386 -22.76 4.55 -0.90
CA GLN A 386 -23.72 3.46 -1.04
C GLN A 386 -24.31 3.41 -2.46
N THR A 387 -24.60 4.57 -3.06
CA THR A 387 -25.13 4.66 -4.44
C THR A 387 -24.18 4.01 -5.47
N GLU A 388 -22.85 4.17 -5.29
CA GLU A 388 -21.87 3.52 -6.16
C GLU A 388 -21.82 2.01 -5.95
N ILE A 389 -21.98 1.52 -4.72
CA ILE A 389 -22.13 0.07 -4.45
C ILE A 389 -23.40 -0.47 -5.11
N ASP A 390 -24.53 0.24 -5.00
CA ASP A 390 -25.79 -0.17 -5.63
C ASP A 390 -25.66 -0.19 -7.16
N GLN A 391 -24.98 0.79 -7.75
CA GLN A 391 -24.68 0.83 -9.18
C GLN A 391 -23.80 -0.36 -9.59
N LEU A 392 -22.77 -0.67 -8.81
CA LEU A 392 -21.90 -1.85 -9.05
C LEU A 392 -22.69 -3.15 -9.01
N LEU A 393 -23.55 -3.33 -7.99
CA LEU A 393 -24.34 -4.55 -7.85
C LEU A 393 -25.30 -4.73 -9.03
N ALA A 394 -25.97 -3.66 -9.47
CA ALA A 394 -26.83 -3.68 -10.65
C ALA A 394 -26.05 -3.99 -11.95
N ALA A 395 -24.84 -3.43 -12.10
CA ALA A 395 -23.98 -3.72 -13.24
C ALA A 395 -23.49 -5.19 -13.24
N LEU A 396 -23.14 -5.73 -12.07
CA LEU A 396 -22.77 -7.14 -11.92
C LEU A 396 -23.94 -8.07 -12.28
N ASP A 397 -25.19 -7.70 -11.94
CA ASP A 397 -26.38 -8.47 -12.33
C ASP A 397 -26.61 -8.49 -13.85
N ALA A 398 -26.25 -7.41 -14.53
CA ALA A 398 -26.39 -7.31 -15.97
C ALA A 398 -25.27 -8.03 -16.75
N VAL A 399 -24.08 -8.15 -16.14
CA VAL A 399 -22.87 -8.62 -16.85
C VAL A 399 -22.54 -10.07 -16.53
N LEU A 400 -22.77 -10.53 -15.30
CA LEU A 400 -22.46 -11.89 -14.83
C LEU A 400 -23.66 -12.83 -14.89
#